data_c89a0a6bc865baa20bc120c06197956d
#
_entry.id   c89a0a6bc865baa20bc120c06197956d
#
_cell.length_a   1.000
_cell.length_b   1.000
_cell.length_c   1.000
_cell.angle_alpha   90.00
_cell.angle_beta   90.00
_cell.angle_gamma   90.00
#
_symmetry.space_group_name_H-M   'P 1'
#
loop_
_entity.id
_entity.type
_entity.pdbx_description
1 polymer ?
#
loop_
_entity_poly.entity_id
_entity_poly.type
_entity_poly.pdbx_seq_one_letter_code
_entity_poly.pdbx_strand_id
1 'polypeptide(L)'
;REVYNLIRNGIPVEYEGEDGRTEHESVKVIDFNNPESNDYLAVTQLWIKGERYPRRPDIIIYINGLPLVFIELKNSNVKVRNAYDDNMTNYKKDIPQLFQYNAFCILSNAIETKVGSFSAGWEHFFNWFRVDDEKEKIDRKKLEREGTSLERAVSGLLAQDKLLDYIENFIIYHNETAKIVAQNHQFIGVNKAIVSFSDREKKEGKLGVFWHTQGSGKSFS
;
A
#
# COMPACT_ATOMS: atom_id res chain seq x y z
N ARG A 1 -5.45 7.85 -11.32
CA ARG A 1 -6.77 7.56 -10.76
C ARG A 1 -7.51 6.50 -11.58
N GLU A 2 -7.65 6.66 -12.87
CA GLU A 2 -8.39 5.72 -13.74
C GLU A 2 -7.91 4.27 -13.57
N VAL A 3 -6.62 4.01 -13.74
CA VAL A 3 -6.04 2.67 -13.56
C VAL A 3 -6.37 2.08 -12.18
N TYR A 4 -6.25 2.88 -11.13
CA TYR A 4 -6.60 2.42 -9.78
C TYR A 4 -8.09 2.08 -9.65
N ASN A 5 -8.97 2.87 -10.25
CA ASN A 5 -10.41 2.59 -10.24
C ASN A 5 -10.72 1.28 -10.98
N LEU A 6 -10.05 1.01 -12.11
CA LEU A 6 -10.19 -0.26 -12.83
C LEU A 6 -9.71 -1.46 -12.00
N ILE A 7 -8.59 -1.30 -11.30
CA ILE A 7 -8.09 -2.36 -10.39
C ILE A 7 -9.08 -2.61 -9.26
N ARG A 8 -9.59 -1.56 -8.62
CA ARG A 8 -10.48 -1.65 -7.47
C ARG A 8 -11.88 -2.13 -7.83
N ASN A 9 -12.47 -1.55 -8.87
CA ASN A 9 -13.88 -1.73 -9.19
C ASN A 9 -14.11 -2.80 -10.27
N GLY A 10 -13.07 -3.20 -11.00
CA GLY A 10 -13.12 -4.07 -12.16
C GLY A 10 -13.12 -3.30 -13.47
N ILE A 11 -12.85 -4.04 -14.54
CA ILE A 11 -12.79 -3.53 -15.92
C ILE A 11 -14.15 -3.76 -16.57
N PRO A 12 -14.86 -2.72 -17.00
CA PRO A 12 -16.12 -2.90 -17.71
C PRO A 12 -15.84 -3.54 -19.08
N VAL A 13 -16.55 -4.61 -19.37
CA VAL A 13 -16.48 -5.32 -20.65
C VAL A 13 -17.89 -5.46 -21.24
N GLU A 14 -17.95 -5.43 -22.56
CA GLU A 14 -19.15 -5.71 -23.33
C GLU A 14 -18.90 -6.97 -24.16
N TYR A 15 -19.83 -7.90 -24.15
CA TYR A 15 -19.75 -9.11 -24.95
C TYR A 15 -21.14 -9.53 -25.45
N GLU A 16 -21.18 -10.36 -26.48
CA GLU A 16 -22.42 -10.92 -27.00
C GLU A 16 -22.77 -12.18 -26.20
N GLY A 17 -23.91 -12.14 -25.51
CA GLY A 17 -24.44 -13.27 -24.77
C GLY A 17 -24.94 -14.39 -25.67
N GLU A 18 -25.27 -15.53 -25.08
CA GLU A 18 -25.76 -16.71 -25.83
C GLU A 18 -27.07 -16.44 -26.61
N ASP A 19 -27.84 -15.46 -26.20
CA ASP A 19 -29.09 -15.03 -26.84
C ASP A 19 -28.90 -13.96 -27.92
N GLY A 20 -27.64 -13.60 -28.25
CA GLY A 20 -27.28 -12.57 -29.24
C GLY A 20 -27.48 -11.14 -28.77
N ARG A 21 -27.71 -10.92 -27.47
CA ARG A 21 -27.79 -9.59 -26.89
C ARG A 21 -26.45 -9.13 -26.35
N THR A 22 -26.22 -7.82 -26.40
CA THR A 22 -25.05 -7.23 -25.75
C THR A 22 -25.23 -7.26 -24.23
N GLU A 23 -24.33 -7.92 -23.55
CA GLU A 23 -24.23 -7.95 -22.09
C GLU A 23 -23.08 -7.08 -21.63
N HIS A 24 -23.25 -6.50 -20.42
CA HIS A 24 -22.24 -5.66 -19.77
C HIS A 24 -21.86 -6.30 -18.45
N GLU A 25 -20.56 -6.51 -18.24
CA GLU A 25 -20.04 -7.09 -17.01
C GLU A 25 -18.80 -6.34 -16.54
N SER A 26 -18.48 -6.49 -15.25
CA SER A 26 -17.24 -5.93 -14.67
C SER A 26 -16.31 -7.06 -14.27
N VAL A 27 -15.24 -7.23 -15.04
CA VAL A 27 -14.22 -8.25 -14.79
C VAL A 27 -13.27 -7.78 -13.68
N LYS A 28 -13.24 -8.50 -12.58
CA LYS A 28 -12.32 -8.24 -11.48
C LYS A 28 -10.93 -8.76 -11.81
N VAL A 29 -9.94 -7.90 -11.73
CA VAL A 29 -8.51 -8.28 -11.90
C VAL A 29 -7.86 -8.70 -10.59
N ILE A 30 -8.49 -8.33 -9.46
CA ILE A 30 -8.12 -8.75 -8.11
C ILE A 30 -9.40 -9.14 -7.36
N ASP A 31 -9.38 -10.28 -6.70
CA ASP A 31 -10.44 -10.70 -5.79
C ASP A 31 -10.13 -10.21 -4.38
N PHE A 32 -10.71 -9.07 -4.01
CA PHE A 32 -10.54 -8.46 -2.69
C PHE A 32 -11.28 -9.22 -1.59
N ASN A 33 -12.32 -9.98 -1.94
CA ASN A 33 -13.14 -10.74 -0.97
C ASN A 33 -12.51 -12.08 -0.59
N ASN A 34 -11.71 -12.66 -1.49
CA ASN A 34 -11.05 -13.94 -1.28
C ASN A 34 -9.54 -13.81 -1.57
N PRO A 35 -8.74 -13.38 -0.58
CA PRO A 35 -7.31 -13.17 -0.77
C PRO A 35 -6.56 -14.36 -1.36
N GLU A 36 -6.94 -15.58 -0.98
CA GLU A 36 -6.26 -16.81 -1.41
C GLU A 36 -6.49 -17.16 -2.89
N SER A 37 -7.49 -16.56 -3.54
CA SER A 37 -7.76 -16.77 -4.96
C SER A 37 -6.81 -15.99 -5.89
N ASN A 38 -6.02 -15.07 -5.35
CA ASN A 38 -5.07 -14.28 -6.11
C ASN A 38 -3.68 -14.92 -6.15
N ASP A 39 -2.95 -14.66 -7.22
CA ASP A 39 -1.54 -15.05 -7.36
C ASP A 39 -0.62 -13.93 -6.85
N TYR A 40 0.27 -14.25 -5.92
CA TYR A 40 1.21 -13.30 -5.32
C TYR A 40 2.64 -13.68 -5.67
N LEU A 41 3.38 -12.72 -6.22
CA LEU A 41 4.76 -12.91 -6.60
C LEU A 41 5.63 -11.74 -6.10
N ALA A 42 6.67 -12.05 -5.33
CA ALA A 42 7.71 -11.09 -4.97
C ALA A 42 8.95 -11.34 -5.86
N VAL A 43 9.29 -10.34 -6.67
CA VAL A 43 10.46 -10.41 -7.58
C VAL A 43 11.54 -9.49 -7.05
N THR A 44 12.73 -10.05 -6.85
CA THR A 44 13.90 -9.31 -6.39
C THR A 44 14.82 -8.96 -7.54
N GLN A 45 15.38 -7.74 -7.51
CA GLN A 45 16.44 -7.31 -8.43
C GLN A 45 16.08 -7.46 -9.92
N LEU A 46 14.83 -7.20 -10.29
CA LEU A 46 14.35 -7.26 -11.68
C LEU A 46 14.95 -6.12 -12.51
N TRP A 47 15.63 -6.46 -13.61
CA TRP A 47 16.06 -5.48 -14.57
C TRP A 47 14.87 -5.00 -15.43
N ILE A 48 14.60 -3.71 -15.37
CA ILE A 48 13.56 -3.05 -16.17
C ILE A 48 14.22 -2.13 -17.18
N LYS A 49 13.92 -2.33 -18.46
CA LYS A 49 14.41 -1.48 -19.53
C LYS A 49 13.69 -0.14 -19.51
N GLY A 50 14.45 0.94 -19.36
CA GLY A 50 13.97 2.31 -19.56
C GLY A 50 14.31 2.84 -20.94
N GLU A 51 13.82 4.02 -21.28
CA GLU A 51 14.17 4.69 -22.55
C GLU A 51 15.65 5.05 -22.62
N ARG A 52 16.22 5.54 -21.51
CA ARG A 52 17.62 5.98 -21.43
C ARG A 52 18.49 5.01 -20.64
N TYR A 53 18.01 4.62 -19.45
CA TYR A 53 18.77 3.79 -18.53
C TYR A 53 17.91 2.62 -18.04
N PRO A 54 18.44 1.39 -18.05
CA PRO A 54 17.81 0.29 -17.35
C PRO A 54 17.94 0.51 -15.85
N ARG A 55 16.94 0.09 -15.10
CA ARG A 55 16.92 0.18 -13.62
C ARG A 55 16.63 -1.18 -13.02
N ARG A 56 17.05 -1.36 -11.78
CA ARG A 56 16.93 -2.62 -11.06
C ARG A 56 16.41 -2.35 -9.64
N PRO A 57 15.09 -2.22 -9.46
CA PRO A 57 14.47 -2.12 -8.14
C PRO A 57 14.79 -3.33 -7.25
N ASP A 58 14.85 -3.11 -5.94
CA ASP A 58 15.21 -4.18 -5.01
C ASP A 58 14.13 -5.25 -4.95
N ILE A 59 12.86 -4.85 -4.74
CA ILE A 59 11.73 -5.79 -4.68
C ILE A 59 10.50 -5.16 -5.33
N ILE A 60 9.80 -5.94 -6.12
CA ILE A 60 8.47 -5.59 -6.65
C ILE A 60 7.51 -6.71 -6.27
N ILE A 61 6.37 -6.36 -5.68
CA ILE A 61 5.30 -7.33 -5.40
C ILE A 61 4.24 -7.20 -6.47
N TYR A 62 3.95 -8.32 -7.08
CA TYR A 62 2.90 -8.49 -8.08
C TYR A 62 1.70 -9.19 -7.44
N ILE A 63 0.50 -8.78 -7.83
CA ILE A 63 -0.74 -9.50 -7.56
C ILE A 63 -1.42 -9.72 -8.92
N ASN A 64 -1.68 -10.96 -9.28
CA ASN A 64 -2.25 -11.35 -10.57
C ASN A 64 -1.50 -10.72 -11.77
N GLY A 65 -0.17 -10.63 -11.67
CA GLY A 65 0.71 -10.05 -12.68
C GLY A 65 0.81 -8.52 -12.68
N LEU A 66 0.08 -7.79 -11.83
CA LEU A 66 0.16 -6.34 -11.71
C LEU A 66 1.22 -5.92 -10.68
N PRO A 67 2.22 -5.06 -11.03
CA PRO A 67 3.26 -4.58 -10.12
C PRO A 67 2.69 -3.51 -9.17
N LEU A 68 2.16 -3.95 -8.02
CA LEU A 68 1.41 -3.07 -7.12
C LEU A 68 2.26 -2.46 -6.01
N VAL A 69 3.27 -3.16 -5.49
CA VAL A 69 4.11 -2.63 -4.43
C VAL A 69 5.56 -2.56 -4.87
N PHE A 70 6.14 -1.40 -4.71
CA PHE A 70 7.56 -1.13 -4.93
C PHE A 70 8.27 -1.01 -3.58
N ILE A 71 9.38 -1.73 -3.39
CA ILE A 71 10.19 -1.70 -2.17
C ILE A 71 11.63 -1.41 -2.55
N GLU A 72 12.20 -0.37 -1.95
CA GLU A 72 13.61 -0.02 -2.09
C GLU A 72 14.31 -0.10 -0.75
N LEU A 73 15.46 -0.75 -0.74
CA LEU A 73 16.23 -1.05 0.46
C LEU A 73 17.56 -0.29 0.48
N LYS A 74 18.01 0.06 1.66
CA LYS A 74 19.33 0.64 1.90
C LYS A 74 20.03 -0.12 3.03
N ASN A 75 21.35 -0.07 3.01
CA ASN A 75 22.14 -0.52 4.15
C ASN A 75 21.77 0.29 5.40
N SER A 76 21.80 -0.32 6.58
CA SER A 76 21.46 0.32 7.85
C SER A 76 22.29 1.57 8.18
N ASN A 77 23.50 1.68 7.62
CA ASN A 77 24.35 2.86 7.76
C ASN A 77 23.98 4.02 6.81
N VAL A 78 23.03 3.80 5.89
CA VAL A 78 22.59 4.80 4.92
C VAL A 78 21.19 5.31 5.34
N LYS A 79 20.99 6.61 5.26
CA LYS A 79 19.67 7.20 5.56
C LYS A 79 18.62 6.66 4.59
N VAL A 80 17.45 6.27 5.12
CA VAL A 80 16.33 5.80 4.29
C VAL A 80 15.88 6.84 3.25
N ARG A 81 16.11 8.12 3.51
CA ARG A 81 15.82 9.20 2.56
C ARG A 81 16.58 9.05 1.24
N ASN A 82 17.75 8.44 1.23
CA ASN A 82 18.50 8.19 -0.01
C ASN A 82 17.77 7.21 -0.94
N ALA A 83 16.96 6.29 -0.40
CA ALA A 83 16.09 5.45 -1.21
C ALA A 83 15.04 6.27 -1.99
N TYR A 84 14.58 7.37 -1.42
CA TYR A 84 13.69 8.32 -2.09
C TYR A 84 14.44 9.21 -3.07
N ASP A 85 15.46 9.95 -2.60
CA ASP A 85 16.14 11.01 -3.38
C ASP A 85 16.91 10.41 -4.57
N ASP A 86 17.67 9.32 -4.35
CA ASP A 86 18.56 8.75 -5.35
C ASP A 86 17.88 7.67 -6.20
N ASN A 87 17.08 6.78 -5.59
CA ASN A 87 16.53 5.63 -6.29
C ASN A 87 15.14 5.90 -6.85
N MET A 88 14.15 6.12 -5.99
CA MET A 88 12.76 6.25 -6.41
C MET A 88 12.57 7.42 -7.39
N THR A 89 13.24 8.56 -7.16
CA THR A 89 13.19 9.72 -8.06
C THR A 89 13.74 9.39 -9.44
N ASN A 90 14.87 8.67 -9.51
CA ASN A 90 15.45 8.23 -10.78
C ASN A 90 14.57 7.16 -11.44
N TYR A 91 13.99 6.23 -10.70
CA TYR A 91 13.12 5.19 -11.26
C TYR A 91 11.85 5.80 -11.86
N LYS A 92 11.24 6.79 -11.20
CA LYS A 92 10.09 7.52 -11.77
C LYS A 92 10.41 8.19 -13.11
N LYS A 93 11.64 8.62 -13.30
CA LYS A 93 12.10 9.25 -14.54
C LYS A 93 12.47 8.25 -15.62
N ASP A 94 13.18 7.18 -15.25
CA ASP A 94 13.80 6.27 -16.21
C ASP A 94 12.91 5.08 -16.55
N ILE A 95 12.09 4.60 -15.62
CA ILE A 95 11.18 3.46 -15.77
C ILE A 95 9.77 3.79 -15.27
N PRO A 96 9.11 4.86 -15.78
CA PRO A 96 7.80 5.29 -15.30
C PRO A 96 6.71 4.22 -15.41
N GLN A 97 6.85 3.27 -16.34
CA GLN A 97 5.92 2.16 -16.52
C GLN A 97 5.75 1.31 -15.27
N LEU A 98 6.77 1.22 -14.40
CA LEU A 98 6.67 0.50 -13.12
C LEU A 98 5.60 1.08 -12.20
N PHE A 99 5.36 2.41 -12.30
CA PHE A 99 4.46 3.12 -11.39
C PHE A 99 3.04 3.29 -11.92
N GLN A 100 2.74 2.82 -13.12
CA GLN A 100 1.40 2.95 -13.72
C GLN A 100 0.33 2.22 -12.90
N TYR A 101 0.66 1.03 -12.39
CA TYR A 101 -0.22 0.19 -11.57
C TYR A 101 0.10 0.30 -10.07
N ASN A 102 1.20 0.96 -9.70
CA ASN A 102 1.69 0.99 -8.34
C ASN A 102 0.64 1.48 -7.35
N ALA A 103 0.36 0.71 -6.31
CA ALA A 103 -0.51 1.07 -5.21
C ALA A 103 0.22 1.97 -4.21
N PHE A 104 1.35 1.50 -3.68
CA PHE A 104 2.18 2.25 -2.73
C PHE A 104 3.65 1.81 -2.79
N CYS A 105 4.50 2.56 -2.09
CA CYS A 105 5.94 2.33 -2.02
C CYS A 105 6.38 2.11 -0.57
N ILE A 106 7.35 1.23 -0.36
CA ILE A 106 8.04 1.01 0.91
C ILE A 106 9.51 1.35 0.73
N LEU A 107 10.05 2.20 1.58
CA LEU A 107 11.46 2.56 1.62
C LEU A 107 12.03 2.15 2.98
N SER A 108 13.12 1.39 3.01
CA SER A 108 13.67 0.87 4.26
C SER A 108 15.20 0.81 4.27
N ASN A 109 15.77 0.97 5.46
CA ASN A 109 17.16 0.63 5.76
C ASN A 109 17.26 -0.35 6.94
N ALA A 110 16.22 -1.13 7.21
CA ALA A 110 16.00 -2.01 8.34
C ALA A 110 15.78 -1.30 9.69
N ILE A 111 16.46 -0.17 9.94
CA ILE A 111 16.29 0.64 11.16
C ILE A 111 15.00 1.47 11.07
N GLU A 112 14.76 2.08 9.92
CA GLU A 112 13.60 2.90 9.62
C GLU A 112 12.91 2.37 8.36
N THR A 113 11.59 2.24 8.41
CA THR A 113 10.77 1.84 7.27
C THR A 113 9.62 2.83 7.09
N LYS A 114 9.50 3.36 5.89
CA LYS A 114 8.50 4.34 5.52
C LYS A 114 7.63 3.83 4.39
N VAL A 115 6.35 4.15 4.47
CA VAL A 115 5.33 3.87 3.44
C VAL A 115 4.81 5.18 2.89
N GLY A 116 4.65 5.25 1.59
CA GLY A 116 4.14 6.42 0.90
C GLY A 116 3.69 6.14 -0.52
N SER A 117 3.19 7.16 -1.20
CA SER A 117 2.80 7.08 -2.60
C SER A 117 3.95 7.48 -3.52
N PHE A 118 4.00 6.90 -4.72
CA PHE A 118 4.99 7.32 -5.73
C PHE A 118 4.83 8.80 -6.16
N SER A 119 3.64 9.38 -6.04
CA SER A 119 3.37 10.78 -6.37
C SER A 119 3.64 11.75 -5.21
N ALA A 120 3.92 11.23 -4.01
CA ALA A 120 4.12 12.03 -2.81
C ALA A 120 5.54 12.60 -2.71
N GLY A 121 5.67 13.75 -2.04
CA GLY A 121 6.96 14.24 -1.54
C GLY A 121 7.42 13.42 -0.33
N TRP A 122 8.71 13.58 0.01
CA TRP A 122 9.29 12.87 1.15
C TRP A 122 8.54 13.07 2.48
N GLU A 123 8.00 14.24 2.69
CA GLU A 123 7.23 14.62 3.89
C GLU A 123 5.96 13.79 4.09
N HIS A 124 5.51 13.11 3.04
CA HIS A 124 4.35 12.22 3.05
C HIS A 124 4.73 10.73 3.04
N PHE A 125 5.98 10.41 3.35
CA PHE A 125 6.42 9.06 3.67
C PHE A 125 6.45 8.87 5.18
N PHE A 126 5.55 8.03 5.70
CA PHE A 126 5.33 7.86 7.13
C PHE A 126 5.86 6.52 7.64
N ASN A 127 6.37 6.51 8.87
CA ASN A 127 6.88 5.30 9.48
C ASN A 127 5.75 4.27 9.71
N TRP A 128 6.07 3.00 9.46
CA TRP A 128 5.19 1.88 9.76
C TRP A 128 5.73 1.10 10.95
N PHE A 129 5.14 1.32 12.13
CA PHE A 129 5.67 0.75 13.38
C PHE A 129 4.81 -0.36 13.97
N ARG A 130 3.48 -0.26 13.88
CA ARG A 130 2.54 -1.18 14.51
C ARG A 130 2.04 -2.20 13.51
N VAL A 131 1.84 -3.42 14.00
CA VAL A 131 1.39 -4.55 13.18
C VAL A 131 -0.14 -4.70 13.21
N ASP A 132 -0.73 -4.75 14.42
CA ASP A 132 -2.15 -5.07 14.59
C ASP A 132 -2.90 -4.10 15.52
N ASP A 133 -2.20 -3.47 16.47
CA ASP A 133 -2.86 -2.71 17.52
C ASP A 133 -2.19 -1.38 17.79
N GLU A 134 -3.00 -0.30 17.89
CA GLU A 134 -2.48 1.02 18.26
C GLU A 134 -1.94 1.08 19.70
N LYS A 135 -2.29 0.11 20.55
CA LYS A 135 -1.75 -0.02 21.91
C LYS A 135 -0.41 -0.72 21.97
N GLU A 136 0.08 -1.26 20.86
CA GLU A 136 1.42 -1.86 20.82
C GLU A 136 2.47 -0.85 21.31
N LYS A 137 3.21 -1.25 22.34
CA LYS A 137 4.33 -0.47 22.87
C LYS A 137 5.51 -0.58 21.92
N ILE A 138 5.86 0.53 21.30
CA ILE A 138 6.97 0.59 20.35
C ILE A 138 8.23 1.06 21.09
N ASP A 139 9.17 0.14 21.29
CA ASP A 139 10.52 0.46 21.72
C ASP A 139 11.38 0.79 20.49
N ARG A 140 11.47 2.08 20.16
CA ARG A 140 12.22 2.56 18.99
C ARG A 140 13.72 2.20 19.08
N LYS A 141 14.31 2.28 20.27
CA LYS A 141 15.74 1.93 20.46
C LYS A 141 15.99 0.45 20.21
N LYS A 142 15.04 -0.40 20.60
CA LYS A 142 15.11 -1.83 20.32
C LYS A 142 14.98 -2.10 18.82
N LEU A 143 14.02 -1.47 18.15
CA LEU A 143 13.85 -1.61 16.68
C LEU A 143 15.10 -1.17 15.92
N GLU A 144 15.68 -0.04 16.30
CA GLU A 144 16.90 0.46 15.68
C GLU A 144 18.09 -0.49 15.90
N ARG A 145 18.28 -0.98 17.12
CA ARG A 145 19.37 -1.91 17.46
C ARG A 145 19.24 -3.25 16.75
N GLU A 146 18.03 -3.78 16.64
CA GLU A 146 17.75 -5.09 16.05
C GLU A 146 17.50 -5.04 14.54
N GLY A 147 17.28 -3.85 13.97
CA GLY A 147 17.02 -3.68 12.54
C GLY A 147 15.71 -4.31 12.07
N THR A 148 14.68 -4.37 12.93
CA THR A 148 13.41 -5.09 12.68
C THR A 148 12.28 -4.21 12.14
N SER A 149 12.56 -2.96 11.76
CA SER A 149 11.55 -2.04 11.26
C SER A 149 10.86 -2.54 9.98
N LEU A 150 11.61 -3.17 9.07
CA LEU A 150 11.06 -3.74 7.84
C LEU A 150 10.15 -4.93 8.13
N GLU A 151 10.52 -5.81 9.03
CA GLU A 151 9.72 -6.99 9.42
C GLU A 151 8.34 -6.56 9.94
N ARG A 152 8.29 -5.48 10.72
CA ARG A 152 7.02 -4.92 11.21
C ARG A 152 6.15 -4.37 10.09
N ALA A 153 6.73 -3.69 9.10
CA ALA A 153 5.99 -3.22 7.94
C ALA A 153 5.49 -4.40 7.08
N VAL A 154 6.30 -5.43 6.88
CA VAL A 154 5.90 -6.65 6.18
C VAL A 154 4.72 -7.33 6.89
N SER A 155 4.84 -7.58 8.20
CA SER A 155 3.78 -8.24 8.97
C SER A 155 2.52 -7.39 9.12
N GLY A 156 2.67 -6.07 9.19
CA GLY A 156 1.57 -5.13 9.40
C GLY A 156 0.84 -4.68 8.14
N LEU A 157 1.43 -4.92 6.95
CA LEU A 157 0.90 -4.38 5.69
C LEU A 157 0.90 -5.38 4.53
N LEU A 158 1.82 -6.36 4.51
CA LEU A 158 1.98 -7.25 3.36
C LEU A 158 1.41 -8.66 3.58
N ALA A 159 0.80 -8.96 4.72
CA ALA A 159 -0.07 -10.12 4.84
C ALA A 159 -1.22 -10.00 3.83
N GLN A 160 -1.59 -11.08 3.15
CA GLN A 160 -2.48 -11.04 1.97
C GLN A 160 -3.78 -10.28 2.23
N ASP A 161 -4.44 -10.56 3.34
CA ASP A 161 -5.67 -9.90 3.79
C ASP A 161 -5.47 -8.38 4.01
N LYS A 162 -4.42 -8.02 4.73
CA LYS A 162 -4.08 -6.61 5.01
C LYS A 162 -3.65 -5.85 3.76
N LEU A 163 -2.88 -6.51 2.88
CA LEU A 163 -2.41 -5.93 1.63
C LEU A 163 -3.59 -5.59 0.71
N LEU A 164 -4.52 -6.52 0.54
CA LEU A 164 -5.70 -6.30 -0.28
C LEU A 164 -6.62 -5.23 0.33
N ASP A 165 -6.89 -5.30 1.62
CA ASP A 165 -7.67 -4.28 2.33
C ASP A 165 -7.04 -2.88 2.17
N TYR A 166 -5.72 -2.79 2.32
CA TYR A 166 -5.01 -1.52 2.15
C TYR A 166 -5.12 -0.97 0.72
N ILE A 167 -4.98 -1.83 -0.29
CA ILE A 167 -5.12 -1.44 -1.69
C ILE A 167 -6.55 -1.01 -2.01
N GLU A 168 -7.55 -1.73 -1.53
CA GLU A 168 -8.96 -1.46 -1.82
C GLU A 168 -9.49 -0.22 -1.11
N ASN A 169 -9.19 -0.06 0.19
CA ASN A 169 -9.90 0.84 1.08
C ASN A 169 -9.07 2.01 1.61
N PHE A 170 -7.73 1.96 1.52
CA PHE A 170 -6.84 2.93 2.16
C PHE A 170 -6.01 3.79 1.20
N ILE A 171 -6.42 3.84 -0.06
CA ILE A 171 -5.85 4.70 -1.10
C ILE A 171 -6.91 5.64 -1.63
N ILE A 172 -6.64 6.93 -1.59
CA ILE A 172 -7.53 7.96 -2.13
C ILE A 172 -6.77 8.88 -3.09
N TYR A 173 -7.51 9.60 -3.91
CA TYR A 173 -6.95 10.60 -4.83
C TYR A 173 -7.51 11.98 -4.52
N HIS A 174 -6.61 12.94 -4.28
CA HIS A 174 -6.95 14.34 -4.17
C HIS A 174 -6.69 15.04 -5.51
N ASN A 175 -7.65 15.82 -5.99
CA ASN A 175 -7.57 16.53 -7.28
C ASN A 175 -7.11 15.61 -8.45
N GLU A 176 -7.60 14.37 -8.47
CA GLU A 176 -7.36 13.35 -9.52
C GLU A 176 -5.93 12.87 -9.72
N THR A 177 -4.93 13.61 -9.27
CA THR A 177 -3.50 13.36 -9.54
C THR A 177 -2.71 12.96 -8.31
N ALA A 178 -2.98 13.54 -7.15
CA ALA A 178 -2.26 13.27 -5.92
C ALA A 178 -2.82 12.01 -5.23
N LYS A 179 -2.10 10.91 -5.34
CA LYS A 179 -2.41 9.68 -4.62
C LYS A 179 -1.99 9.82 -3.15
N ILE A 180 -2.92 9.61 -2.26
CA ILE A 180 -2.73 9.63 -0.81
C ILE A 180 -2.95 8.21 -0.30
N VAL A 181 -2.02 7.72 0.52
CA VAL A 181 -2.10 6.41 1.16
C VAL A 181 -2.19 6.60 2.67
N ALA A 182 -2.94 5.73 3.33
CA ALA A 182 -3.17 5.84 4.77
C ALA A 182 -1.88 5.63 5.58
N GLN A 183 -1.77 6.34 6.69
CA GLN A 183 -0.71 6.12 7.67
C GLN A 183 -1.04 4.90 8.55
N ASN A 184 -0.01 4.33 9.17
CA ASN A 184 -0.13 3.15 10.04
C ASN A 184 -1.25 3.25 11.08
N HIS A 185 -1.34 4.39 11.78
CA HIS A 185 -2.38 4.61 12.79
C HIS A 185 -3.78 4.77 12.20
N GLN A 186 -3.91 5.30 10.96
CA GLN A 186 -5.19 5.40 10.27
C GLN A 186 -5.69 4.01 9.86
N PHE A 187 -4.81 3.20 9.24
CA PHE A 187 -5.13 1.83 8.84
C PHE A 187 -5.65 1.00 10.02
N ILE A 188 -4.90 0.97 11.11
CA ILE A 188 -5.29 0.21 12.31
C ILE A 188 -6.55 0.78 12.95
N GLY A 189 -6.64 2.11 13.08
CA GLY A 189 -7.75 2.76 13.75
C GLY A 189 -9.08 2.60 13.02
N VAL A 190 -9.08 2.76 11.69
CA VAL A 190 -10.28 2.58 10.87
C VAL A 190 -10.75 1.12 10.90
N ASN A 191 -9.84 0.15 10.73
CA ASN A 191 -10.19 -1.27 10.81
C ASN A 191 -10.79 -1.65 12.16
N LYS A 192 -10.25 -1.12 13.26
CA LYS A 192 -10.87 -1.30 14.59
C LYS A 192 -12.25 -0.65 14.72
N ALA A 193 -12.44 0.52 14.12
CA ALA A 193 -13.74 1.17 14.12
C ALA A 193 -14.79 0.33 13.36
N ILE A 194 -14.42 -0.26 12.22
CA ILE A 194 -15.27 -1.17 11.43
C ILE A 194 -15.64 -2.42 12.26
N VAL A 195 -14.66 -3.06 12.90
CA VAL A 195 -14.92 -4.21 13.78
C VAL A 195 -15.85 -3.81 14.94
N SER A 196 -15.62 -2.64 15.55
CA SER A 196 -16.48 -2.16 16.63
C SER A 196 -17.91 -1.90 16.16
N PHE A 197 -18.08 -1.38 14.94
CA PHE A 197 -19.39 -1.16 14.32
C PHE A 197 -20.10 -2.50 14.03
N SER A 198 -19.40 -3.50 13.54
CA SER A 198 -19.94 -4.83 13.27
C SER A 198 -20.44 -5.50 14.57
N ASP A 199 -19.77 -5.25 15.69
CA ASP A 199 -20.14 -5.76 17.02
C ASP A 199 -21.12 -4.81 17.79
N ARG A 200 -21.71 -3.83 17.13
CA ARG A 200 -22.52 -2.77 17.81
C ARG A 200 -23.68 -3.31 18.63
N GLU A 201 -24.31 -4.39 18.19
CA GLU A 201 -25.43 -5.00 18.94
C GLU A 201 -24.96 -5.63 20.25
N LYS A 202 -23.82 -6.34 20.23
CA LYS A 202 -23.19 -6.94 21.42
C LYS A 202 -22.70 -5.86 22.40
N LYS A 203 -22.43 -4.65 21.90
CA LYS A 203 -21.93 -3.52 22.69
C LYS A 203 -23.03 -2.50 23.07
N GLU A 204 -24.31 -2.87 22.97
CA GLU A 204 -25.45 -2.00 23.28
C GLU A 204 -25.38 -0.65 22.54
N GLY A 205 -24.88 -0.63 21.30
CA GLY A 205 -24.70 0.59 20.50
C GLY A 205 -23.46 1.43 20.87
N LYS A 206 -22.63 0.99 21.82
CA LYS A 206 -21.42 1.71 22.24
C LYS A 206 -20.25 1.36 21.30
N LEU A 207 -19.92 2.24 20.36
CA LEU A 207 -18.88 2.02 19.36
C LEU A 207 -17.45 2.30 19.84
N GLY A 208 -17.30 3.12 20.89
CA GLY A 208 -16.01 3.60 21.37
C GLY A 208 -15.71 5.04 20.95
N VAL A 209 -14.46 5.47 21.16
CA VAL A 209 -13.98 6.80 20.80
C VAL A 209 -12.80 6.65 19.82
N PHE A 210 -12.93 7.26 18.64
CA PHE A 210 -11.84 7.39 17.68
C PHE A 210 -11.10 8.71 17.95
N TRP A 211 -9.93 8.62 18.55
CA TRP A 211 -9.16 9.79 18.94
C TRP A 211 -7.74 9.75 18.39
N HIS A 212 -7.39 10.74 17.58
CA HIS A 212 -6.05 10.96 17.07
C HIS A 212 -5.59 12.37 17.39
N THR A 213 -4.28 12.59 17.47
CA THR A 213 -3.70 13.92 17.70
C THR A 213 -4.07 14.90 16.59
N GLN A 214 -4.07 16.19 16.89
CA GLN A 214 -4.29 17.23 15.87
C GLN A 214 -3.21 17.14 14.78
N GLY A 215 -3.59 17.31 13.51
CA GLY A 215 -2.68 17.20 12.38
C GLY A 215 -2.32 15.78 11.94
N SER A 216 -2.91 14.74 12.54
CA SER A 216 -2.64 13.33 12.17
C SER A 216 -3.43 12.82 10.95
N GLY A 217 -4.08 13.70 10.19
CA GLY A 217 -4.84 13.31 9.00
C GLY A 217 -6.21 12.69 9.27
N LYS A 218 -6.84 12.96 10.41
CA LYS A 218 -8.19 12.43 10.77
C LYS A 218 -9.26 12.62 9.68
N SER A 219 -9.14 13.69 8.89
CA SER A 219 -10.10 13.97 7.82
C SER A 219 -10.04 12.96 6.66
N PHE A 220 -9.03 12.11 6.63
CA PHE A 220 -8.85 11.04 5.66
C PHE A 220 -9.06 9.63 6.24
N SER A 221 -9.51 9.55 7.51
CA SER A 221 -9.78 8.27 8.19
C SER A 221 -11.25 7.90 8.10
#